data_e8e3b98f959d72aef110db86448ded72
#
_entry.id   e8e3b98f959d72aef110db86448ded72
#
_cell.length_a   1.000
_cell.length_b   1.000
_cell.length_c   1.000
_cell.angle_alpha   90.00
_cell.angle_beta   90.00
_cell.angle_gamma   90.00
#
_symmetry.space_group_name_H-M   'P 1'
#
loop_
_entity.id
_entity.type
_entity.pdbx_description
1 polymer ?
#
loop_
_entity_poly.entity_id
_entity_poly.type
_entity_poly.pdbx_seq_one_letter_code
_entity_poly.pdbx_strand_id
1 'polypeptide(L)'
;MRVVILLLSSFLLLCVNVGQSRAQSLSQQENSKYSPDEIVGAGSSFFGGVSSGLAHLVEHAVSQWGLPNGYILGQEVTGAFVGGLRYGKGTLFTKNAGDLPVYWQGPSLGWDFGGDGARTMMLVYNLPATAAVYQRFGGVAGSAYFIGGLGMTVLAANGMAVVPIRSGIGLRLGANIGYLKFTPEPTWNPL
;
A
#
# COMPACT_ATOMS: atom_id res chain seq x y z
N MET A 1 -47.69 -33.97 -11.33
CA MET A 1 -46.93 -33.27 -12.36
C MET A 1 -46.81 -31.75 -12.15
N ARG A 2 -47.85 -31.02 -11.79
CA ARG A 2 -47.79 -29.56 -11.58
C ARG A 2 -46.92 -29.10 -10.39
N VAL A 3 -46.83 -29.85 -9.31
CA VAL A 3 -46.02 -29.49 -8.09
C VAL A 3 -44.52 -29.66 -8.34
N VAL A 4 -44.10 -30.64 -9.14
CA VAL A 4 -42.67 -30.87 -9.47
C VAL A 4 -42.14 -29.77 -10.37
N ILE A 5 -42.95 -29.23 -11.28
CA ILE A 5 -42.55 -28.12 -12.17
C ILE A 5 -42.35 -26.82 -11.38
N LEU A 6 -43.18 -26.58 -10.35
CA LEU A 6 -43.04 -25.41 -9.47
C LEU A 6 -41.76 -25.44 -8.63
N LEU A 7 -41.37 -26.62 -8.15
CA LEU A 7 -40.12 -26.78 -7.37
C LEU A 7 -38.86 -26.62 -8.25
N LEU A 8 -38.91 -27.12 -9.49
CA LEU A 8 -37.79 -26.94 -10.44
C LEU A 8 -37.60 -25.47 -10.87
N SER A 9 -38.70 -24.72 -11.07
CA SER A 9 -38.63 -23.31 -11.43
C SER A 9 -38.11 -22.45 -10.28
N SER A 10 -38.42 -22.76 -9.02
CA SER A 10 -37.92 -22.07 -7.83
C SER A 10 -36.44 -22.31 -7.63
N PHE A 11 -35.92 -23.50 -7.89
CA PHE A 11 -34.49 -23.82 -7.78
C PHE A 11 -33.65 -23.12 -8.87
N LEU A 12 -34.19 -23.00 -10.09
CA LEU A 12 -33.52 -22.30 -11.18
C LEU A 12 -33.37 -20.80 -10.92
N LEU A 13 -34.38 -20.14 -10.31
CA LEU A 13 -34.34 -18.74 -9.94
C LEU A 13 -33.30 -18.45 -8.83
N LEU A 14 -33.10 -19.36 -7.87
CA LEU A 14 -32.10 -19.24 -6.84
C LEU A 14 -30.68 -19.28 -7.40
N CYS A 15 -30.39 -20.14 -8.35
CA CYS A 15 -29.08 -20.28 -8.99
C CYS A 15 -28.68 -19.02 -9.78
N VAL A 16 -29.62 -18.35 -10.43
CA VAL A 16 -29.37 -17.13 -11.22
C VAL A 16 -28.96 -15.95 -10.30
N ASN A 17 -29.62 -15.81 -9.15
CA ASN A 17 -29.33 -14.72 -8.21
C ASN A 17 -27.93 -14.84 -7.55
N VAL A 18 -27.49 -16.06 -7.26
CA VAL A 18 -26.14 -16.30 -6.69
C VAL A 18 -25.04 -15.96 -7.70
N GLY A 19 -25.25 -16.24 -8.98
CA GLY A 19 -24.30 -15.90 -10.04
C GLY A 19 -24.14 -14.39 -10.25
N GLN A 20 -25.24 -13.64 -10.22
CA GLN A 20 -25.23 -12.17 -10.38
C GLN A 20 -24.56 -11.47 -9.20
N SER A 21 -24.81 -11.88 -7.97
CA SER A 21 -24.18 -11.30 -6.78
C SER A 21 -22.66 -11.49 -6.78
N ARG A 22 -22.17 -12.64 -7.26
CA ARG A 22 -20.74 -12.93 -7.33
C ARG A 22 -20.05 -12.16 -8.45
N ALA A 23 -20.69 -11.98 -9.60
CA ALA A 23 -20.15 -11.16 -10.69
C ALA A 23 -20.07 -9.69 -10.32
N GLN A 24 -21.07 -9.15 -9.61
CA GLN A 24 -21.06 -7.78 -9.12
C GLN A 24 -19.96 -7.53 -8.07
N SER A 25 -19.74 -8.48 -7.16
CA SER A 25 -18.68 -8.34 -6.16
C SER A 25 -17.28 -8.37 -6.78
N LEU A 26 -17.05 -9.18 -7.80
CA LEU A 26 -15.77 -9.23 -8.51
C LEU A 26 -15.50 -7.94 -9.31
N SER A 27 -16.50 -7.40 -10.00
CA SER A 27 -16.37 -6.16 -10.76
C SER A 27 -16.17 -4.93 -9.84
N GLN A 28 -16.81 -4.89 -8.67
CA GLN A 28 -16.57 -3.86 -7.68
C GLN A 28 -15.15 -3.94 -7.08
N GLN A 29 -14.65 -5.13 -6.86
CA GLN A 29 -13.30 -5.33 -6.33
C GLN A 29 -12.23 -4.95 -7.37
N GLU A 30 -12.47 -5.16 -8.64
CA GLU A 30 -11.57 -4.76 -9.73
C GLU A 30 -11.58 -3.23 -9.92
N ASN A 31 -12.76 -2.59 -9.85
CA ASN A 31 -12.90 -1.14 -9.91
C ASN A 31 -12.31 -0.40 -8.69
N SER A 32 -12.00 -1.09 -7.60
CA SER A 32 -11.35 -0.51 -6.41
C SER A 32 -9.83 -0.43 -6.52
N LYS A 33 -9.24 -1.06 -7.54
CA LYS A 33 -7.79 -1.09 -7.73
C LYS A 33 -7.29 0.04 -8.61
N TYR A 34 -6.06 0.45 -8.38
CA TYR A 34 -5.37 1.45 -9.20
C TYR A 34 -4.55 0.79 -10.29
N SER A 35 -4.61 1.34 -11.50
CA SER A 35 -3.74 0.92 -12.60
C SER A 35 -2.30 1.42 -12.39
N PRO A 36 -1.29 0.80 -13.06
CA PRO A 36 0.08 1.29 -13.02
C PRO A 36 0.22 2.75 -13.42
N ASP A 37 -0.51 3.18 -14.46
CA ASP A 37 -0.46 4.56 -14.96
C ASP A 37 -1.01 5.57 -13.94
N GLU A 38 -2.09 5.24 -13.23
CA GLU A 38 -2.64 6.07 -12.16
C GLU A 38 -1.62 6.25 -11.03
N ILE A 39 -0.94 5.16 -10.64
CA ILE A 39 0.09 5.16 -9.59
C ILE A 39 1.32 5.96 -10.02
N VAL A 40 1.80 5.73 -11.24
CA VAL A 40 2.96 6.46 -11.80
C VAL A 40 2.63 7.94 -11.94
N GLY A 41 1.42 8.29 -12.40
CA GLY A 41 0.96 9.67 -12.50
C GLY A 41 0.93 10.37 -11.14
N ALA A 42 0.31 9.76 -10.12
CA ALA A 42 0.26 10.28 -8.76
C ALA A 42 1.67 10.46 -8.16
N GLY A 43 2.52 9.45 -8.31
CA GLY A 43 3.88 9.47 -7.79
C GLY A 43 4.77 10.48 -8.52
N SER A 44 4.67 10.60 -9.84
CA SER A 44 5.44 11.58 -10.63
C SER A 44 5.09 13.02 -10.24
N SER A 45 3.81 13.32 -10.07
CA SER A 45 3.36 14.61 -9.56
C SER A 45 3.88 14.90 -8.16
N PHE A 46 3.87 13.87 -7.30
CA PHE A 46 4.31 13.98 -5.91
C PHE A 46 5.82 14.13 -5.77
N PHE A 47 6.63 13.38 -6.51
CA PHE A 47 8.10 13.48 -6.46
C PHE A 47 8.66 14.67 -7.24
N GLY A 48 7.85 15.34 -8.05
CA GLY A 48 8.25 16.55 -8.79
C GLY A 48 8.90 16.29 -10.14
N GLY A 49 8.55 15.18 -10.78
CA GLY A 49 9.00 14.85 -12.14
C GLY A 49 8.80 13.39 -12.49
N VAL A 50 8.71 13.11 -13.78
CA VAL A 50 8.64 11.73 -14.28
C VAL A 50 9.99 11.05 -14.05
N SER A 51 9.99 10.08 -13.16
CA SER A 51 11.15 9.22 -12.91
C SER A 51 10.93 7.87 -13.58
N SER A 52 11.82 7.52 -14.51
CA SER A 52 11.82 6.16 -15.08
C SER A 52 11.98 5.09 -14.00
N GLY A 53 12.72 5.40 -12.93
CA GLY A 53 12.84 4.55 -11.75
C GLY A 53 11.50 4.27 -11.07
N LEU A 54 10.61 5.26 -10.97
CA LEU A 54 9.27 5.07 -10.39
C LEU A 54 8.43 4.11 -11.24
N ALA A 55 8.40 4.29 -12.57
CA ALA A 55 7.66 3.41 -13.45
C ALA A 55 8.13 1.95 -13.32
N HIS A 56 9.43 1.73 -13.32
CA HIS A 56 10.00 0.39 -13.13
C HIS A 56 9.70 -0.21 -11.75
N LEU A 57 9.70 0.60 -10.68
CA LEU A 57 9.33 0.11 -9.35
C LEU A 57 7.85 -0.27 -9.27
N VAL A 58 6.97 0.53 -9.88
CA VAL A 58 5.53 0.23 -9.94
C VAL A 58 5.28 -1.03 -10.77
N GLU A 59 5.91 -1.16 -11.94
CA GLU A 59 5.84 -2.37 -12.76
C GLU A 59 6.30 -3.61 -11.98
N HIS A 60 7.45 -3.51 -11.30
CA HIS A 60 7.96 -4.60 -10.49
C HIS A 60 7.00 -4.96 -9.35
N ALA A 61 6.47 -3.98 -8.63
CA ALA A 61 5.51 -4.21 -7.57
C ALA A 61 4.22 -4.87 -8.09
N VAL A 62 3.69 -4.38 -9.21
CA VAL A 62 2.47 -4.94 -9.82
C VAL A 62 2.68 -6.36 -10.34
N SER A 63 3.87 -6.67 -10.91
CA SER A 63 4.19 -8.02 -11.37
C SER A 63 4.26 -9.04 -10.21
N GLN A 64 4.64 -8.61 -9.00
CA GLN A 64 4.79 -9.48 -7.84
C GLN A 64 3.51 -9.59 -7.00
N TRP A 65 2.77 -8.50 -6.82
CA TRP A 65 1.63 -8.43 -5.89
C TRP A 65 0.30 -8.01 -6.54
N GLY A 66 0.29 -7.81 -7.86
CA GLY A 66 -0.90 -7.36 -8.59
C GLY A 66 -1.17 -5.86 -8.41
N LEU A 67 -2.41 -5.45 -8.69
CA LEU A 67 -2.81 -4.04 -8.60
C LEU A 67 -3.10 -3.63 -7.14
N PRO A 68 -2.55 -2.51 -6.66
CA PRO A 68 -2.85 -1.98 -5.33
C PRO A 68 -4.29 -1.44 -5.27
N ASN A 69 -4.93 -1.54 -4.10
CA ASN A 69 -6.25 -0.95 -3.87
C ASN A 69 -6.21 0.30 -2.99
N GLY A 70 -5.02 0.77 -2.66
CA GLY A 70 -4.76 2.07 -2.05
C GLY A 70 -3.33 2.50 -2.28
N TYR A 71 -3.05 3.79 -2.08
CA TYR A 71 -1.70 4.30 -2.00
C TYR A 71 -1.62 5.45 -0.99
N ILE A 72 -0.45 5.63 -0.40
CA ILE A 72 -0.18 6.70 0.57
C ILE A 72 0.84 7.64 -0.05
N LEU A 73 0.58 8.95 0.02
CA LEU A 73 1.55 10.00 -0.26
C LEU A 73 1.84 10.77 1.02
N GLY A 74 3.13 10.96 1.33
CA GLY A 74 3.49 11.66 2.54
C GLY A 74 4.98 11.93 2.68
N GLN A 75 5.33 12.48 3.81
CA GLN A 75 6.69 12.85 4.15
C GLN A 75 7.15 12.10 5.39
N GLU A 76 8.41 11.69 5.40
CA GLU A 76 9.04 10.94 6.47
C GLU A 76 10.29 11.70 6.95
N VAL A 77 10.43 11.85 8.24
CA VAL A 77 11.64 12.36 8.88
C VAL A 77 12.31 11.23 9.66
N THR A 78 13.62 11.20 9.61
CA THR A 78 14.42 10.23 10.34
C THR A 78 15.32 10.97 11.32
N GLY A 79 15.19 10.67 12.60
CA GLY A 79 16.09 11.15 13.63
C GLY A 79 17.15 10.08 13.91
N ALA A 80 18.42 10.36 13.62
CA ALA A 80 19.51 9.41 13.81
C ALA A 80 20.57 9.91 14.77
N PHE A 81 20.59 9.31 15.94
CA PHE A 81 21.83 9.06 16.69
C PHE A 81 21.80 7.57 17.02
N VAL A 82 22.63 6.74 16.39
CA VAL A 82 22.84 5.31 16.67
C VAL A 82 21.54 4.54 17.02
N GLY A 83 20.81 4.05 16.02
CA GLY A 83 19.50 3.43 16.21
C GLY A 83 18.36 4.44 16.06
N GLY A 84 18.15 4.93 14.84
CA GLY A 84 17.18 5.98 14.55
C GLY A 84 15.74 5.51 14.62
N LEU A 85 14.85 6.45 14.89
CA LEU A 85 13.42 6.32 14.69
C LEU A 85 13.01 7.13 13.46
N ARG A 86 12.06 6.61 12.70
CA ARG A 86 11.42 7.33 11.61
C ARG A 86 9.99 7.67 12.00
N TYR A 87 9.58 8.85 11.61
CA TYR A 87 8.21 9.33 11.75
C TYR A 87 7.75 9.90 10.42
N GLY A 88 6.53 9.59 10.05
CA GLY A 88 5.95 10.12 8.83
C GLY A 88 4.49 10.46 9.00
N LYS A 89 4.02 11.32 8.09
CA LYS A 89 2.62 11.69 7.94
C LYS A 89 2.25 11.76 6.48
N GLY A 90 1.02 11.41 6.16
CA GLY A 90 0.52 11.45 4.79
C GLY A 90 -0.97 11.20 4.71
N THR A 91 -1.42 10.97 3.50
CA THR A 91 -2.80 10.65 3.18
C THR A 91 -2.85 9.31 2.45
N LEU A 92 -3.70 8.41 2.92
CA LEU A 92 -4.09 7.20 2.22
C LEU A 92 -5.22 7.56 1.26
N PHE A 93 -5.04 7.25 -0.01
CA PHE A 93 -6.02 7.42 -1.08
C PHE A 93 -6.62 6.07 -1.45
N THR A 94 -7.95 6.02 -1.55
CA THR A 94 -8.69 4.83 -2.00
C THR A 94 -9.80 5.23 -2.98
N LYS A 95 -10.10 4.41 -3.98
CA LYS A 95 -11.16 4.73 -4.96
C LYS A 95 -12.57 4.72 -4.37
N ASN A 96 -12.82 3.90 -3.35
CA ASN A 96 -14.18 3.61 -2.90
C ASN A 96 -14.49 4.13 -1.50
N ALA A 97 -13.48 4.49 -0.69
CA ALA A 97 -13.67 4.84 0.70
C ALA A 97 -13.12 6.23 1.07
N GLY A 98 -12.71 7.01 0.04
CA GLY A 98 -12.17 8.35 0.22
C GLY A 98 -10.76 8.37 0.80
N ASP A 99 -10.35 9.56 1.20
CA ASP A 99 -9.01 9.85 1.67
C ASP A 99 -8.96 9.82 3.20
N LEU A 100 -7.87 9.29 3.75
CA LEU A 100 -7.70 9.11 5.19
C LEU A 100 -6.32 9.60 5.63
N PRO A 101 -6.22 10.48 6.65
CA PRO A 101 -4.93 10.86 7.21
C PRO A 101 -4.27 9.64 7.87
N VAL A 102 -2.98 9.48 7.65
CA VAL A 102 -2.19 8.40 8.24
C VAL A 102 -0.87 8.93 8.77
N TYR A 103 -0.50 8.42 9.94
CA TYR A 103 0.81 8.65 10.55
C TYR A 103 1.50 7.31 10.69
N TRP A 104 2.81 7.29 10.54
CA TRP A 104 3.58 6.05 10.72
C TRP A 104 4.87 6.31 11.48
N GLN A 105 5.33 5.26 12.12
CA GLN A 105 6.55 5.26 12.91
C GLN A 105 7.16 3.87 12.92
N GLY A 106 8.47 3.84 13.11
CA GLY A 106 9.21 2.59 13.20
C GLY A 106 10.70 2.80 13.36
N PRO A 107 11.47 1.73 13.51
CA PRO A 107 12.91 1.83 13.56
C PRO A 107 13.47 2.27 12.19
N SER A 108 14.54 3.04 12.23
CA SER A 108 15.36 3.38 11.08
C SER A 108 16.77 2.85 11.30
N LEU A 109 17.23 2.06 10.36
CA LEU A 109 18.62 1.60 10.32
C LEU A 109 19.31 2.36 9.18
N GLY A 110 20.16 3.32 9.50
CA GLY A 110 20.92 4.08 8.50
C GLY A 110 21.21 5.51 8.93
N TRP A 111 22.18 6.10 8.28
CA TRP A 111 22.60 7.48 8.45
C TRP A 111 21.86 8.34 7.42
N ASP A 112 20.62 8.70 7.69
CA ASP A 112 19.92 9.70 6.90
C ASP A 112 20.04 11.05 7.60
N PHE A 113 21.02 11.84 7.19
CA PHE A 113 21.11 13.24 7.53
C PHE A 113 20.37 14.06 6.48
N GLY A 114 19.08 14.28 6.68
CA GLY A 114 18.30 15.21 5.88
C GLY A 114 17.31 15.92 6.79
N GLY A 115 17.54 17.19 7.09
CA GLY A 115 16.62 18.05 7.84
C GLY A 115 15.30 18.30 7.09
N ASP A 116 15.27 18.03 5.79
CA ASP A 116 14.09 18.11 4.96
C ASP A 116 13.49 16.70 4.81
N GLY A 117 12.24 16.54 5.23
CA GLY A 117 11.55 15.25 5.19
C GLY A 117 11.60 14.57 3.83
N ALA A 118 11.96 13.30 3.79
CA ALA A 118 11.97 12.52 2.56
C ALA A 118 10.54 12.27 2.09
N ARG A 119 10.28 12.53 0.80
CA ARG A 119 9.00 12.16 0.18
C ARG A 119 8.91 10.64 0.10
N THR A 120 7.78 10.11 0.54
CA THR A 120 7.53 8.68 0.57
C THR A 120 6.16 8.40 -0.05
N MET A 121 6.14 7.53 -1.05
CA MET A 121 4.93 6.93 -1.58
C MET A 121 4.85 5.49 -1.09
N MET A 122 3.67 5.01 -0.73
CA MET A 122 3.50 3.60 -0.34
C MET A 122 2.33 3.00 -1.11
N LEU A 123 2.54 1.87 -1.77
CA LEU A 123 1.45 1.10 -2.38
C LEU A 123 0.81 0.22 -1.30
N VAL A 124 -0.51 0.12 -1.31
CA VAL A 124 -1.27 -0.67 -0.33
C VAL A 124 -2.07 -1.75 -1.05
N TYR A 125 -1.90 -2.99 -0.60
CA TYR A 125 -2.49 -4.17 -1.20
C TYR A 125 -3.41 -4.87 -0.22
N ASN A 126 -4.50 -5.41 -0.73
CA ASN A 126 -5.46 -6.20 0.03
C ASN A 126 -6.04 -5.45 1.24
N LEU A 127 -6.22 -4.13 1.13
CA LEU A 127 -6.85 -3.31 2.16
C LEU A 127 -8.36 -3.59 2.20
N PRO A 128 -8.89 -4.24 3.25
CA PRO A 128 -10.31 -4.59 3.32
C PRO A 128 -11.20 -3.41 3.70
N ALA A 129 -10.66 -2.49 4.49
CA ALA A 129 -11.28 -1.23 4.89
C ALA A 129 -10.19 -0.22 5.24
N THR A 130 -10.45 1.08 5.10
CA THR A 130 -9.45 2.14 5.32
C THR A 130 -8.82 2.08 6.71
N ALA A 131 -9.62 1.84 7.76
CA ALA A 131 -9.14 1.74 9.13
C ALA A 131 -8.23 0.51 9.39
N ALA A 132 -8.27 -0.50 8.52
CA ALA A 132 -7.41 -1.68 8.65
C ALA A 132 -5.92 -1.37 8.44
N VAL A 133 -5.59 -0.20 7.87
CA VAL A 133 -4.20 0.26 7.75
C VAL A 133 -3.57 0.54 9.12
N TYR A 134 -4.36 0.90 10.13
CA TYR A 134 -3.87 1.27 11.46
C TYR A 134 -3.43 0.05 12.27
N GLN A 135 -2.28 -0.50 11.89
CA GLN A 135 -1.64 -1.63 12.55
C GLN A 135 -0.13 -1.59 12.31
N ARG A 136 0.56 -2.60 12.82
CA ARG A 136 1.99 -2.78 12.58
C ARG A 136 2.21 -3.74 11.42
N PHE A 137 3.03 -3.32 10.45
CA PHE A 137 3.47 -4.12 9.32
C PHE A 137 4.96 -4.46 9.50
N GLY A 138 5.27 -5.73 9.48
CA GLY A 138 6.65 -6.23 9.58
C GLY A 138 7.32 -6.34 8.22
N GLY A 139 8.63 -6.09 8.18
CA GLY A 139 9.43 -6.20 6.95
C GLY A 139 9.53 -7.64 6.44
N VAL A 140 9.40 -7.81 5.14
CA VAL A 140 9.61 -9.09 4.45
C VAL A 140 11.08 -9.18 4.03
N ALA A 141 11.79 -10.19 4.49
CA ALA A 141 13.19 -10.39 4.16
C ALA A 141 13.40 -10.57 2.65
N GLY A 142 14.45 -9.97 2.11
CA GLY A 142 14.80 -10.09 0.68
C GLY A 142 13.90 -9.31 -0.28
N SER A 143 12.97 -8.50 0.23
CA SER A 143 12.03 -7.74 -0.61
C SER A 143 12.55 -6.38 -1.07
N ALA A 144 13.78 -6.00 -0.73
CA ALA A 144 14.35 -4.72 -1.12
C ALA A 144 14.71 -4.71 -2.62
N TYR A 145 14.28 -3.66 -3.32
CA TYR A 145 14.59 -3.44 -4.73
C TYR A 145 14.93 -1.97 -4.99
N PHE A 146 15.96 -1.70 -5.81
CA PHE A 146 16.48 -0.35 -6.05
C PHE A 146 16.67 -0.11 -7.53
N ILE A 147 16.17 1.02 -8.03
CA ILE A 147 16.38 1.47 -9.40
C ILE A 147 16.19 2.98 -9.53
N GLY A 148 17.03 3.63 -10.34
CA GLY A 148 16.87 5.05 -10.70
C GLY A 148 16.86 6.02 -9.53
N GLY A 149 17.60 5.74 -8.45
CA GLY A 149 17.64 6.59 -7.25
C GLY A 149 16.44 6.44 -6.32
N LEU A 150 15.55 5.50 -6.62
CA LEU A 150 14.43 5.10 -5.77
C LEU A 150 14.66 3.69 -5.22
N GLY A 151 14.08 3.42 -4.07
CA GLY A 151 14.07 2.08 -3.49
C GLY A 151 12.71 1.72 -2.93
N MET A 152 12.40 0.44 -2.93
CA MET A 152 11.21 -0.10 -2.30
C MET A 152 11.54 -1.29 -1.42
N THR A 153 10.68 -1.53 -0.45
CA THR A 153 10.67 -2.73 0.40
C THR A 153 9.24 -3.18 0.60
N VAL A 154 9.02 -4.39 1.08
CA VAL A 154 7.68 -4.88 1.40
C VAL A 154 7.53 -5.06 2.89
N LEU A 155 6.41 -4.58 3.40
CA LEU A 155 5.97 -4.79 4.78
C LEU A 155 4.63 -5.53 4.73
N ALA A 156 4.44 -6.51 5.58
CA ALA A 156 3.23 -7.33 5.58
C ALA A 156 2.62 -7.49 6.97
N ALA A 157 1.30 -7.57 7.02
CA ALA A 157 0.53 -7.91 8.21
C ALA A 157 -0.87 -8.38 7.83
N ASN A 158 -1.35 -9.45 8.44
CA ASN A 158 -2.74 -9.92 8.34
C ASN A 158 -3.28 -10.04 6.89
N GLY A 159 -2.46 -10.56 5.96
CA GLY A 159 -2.83 -10.70 4.54
C GLY A 159 -2.76 -9.41 3.72
N MET A 160 -2.47 -8.28 4.34
CA MET A 160 -2.21 -6.99 3.68
C MET A 160 -0.72 -6.80 3.44
N ALA A 161 -0.38 -6.02 2.42
CA ALA A 161 0.97 -5.56 2.20
C ALA A 161 1.02 -4.04 1.99
N VAL A 162 2.08 -3.43 2.49
CA VAL A 162 2.43 -2.03 2.24
C VAL A 162 3.83 -2.01 1.64
N VAL A 163 3.99 -1.30 0.52
CA VAL A 163 5.25 -1.22 -0.23
C VAL A 163 5.73 0.23 -0.27
N PRO A 164 6.52 0.67 0.70
CA PRO A 164 7.12 2.00 0.68
C PRO A 164 8.11 2.17 -0.47
N ILE A 165 7.91 3.22 -1.26
CA ILE A 165 8.82 3.72 -2.29
C ILE A 165 9.38 5.05 -1.80
N ARG A 166 10.69 5.18 -1.73
CA ARG A 166 11.38 6.35 -1.21
C ARG A 166 12.42 6.87 -2.21
N SER A 167 12.56 8.18 -2.26
CA SER A 167 13.66 8.85 -2.95
C SER A 167 14.75 9.22 -1.94
N GLY A 168 16.02 9.13 -2.32
CA GLY A 168 17.13 9.63 -1.50
C GLY A 168 18.37 8.74 -1.55
N ILE A 169 19.50 9.37 -1.22
CA ILE A 169 20.84 8.77 -1.25
C ILE A 169 21.07 7.82 -0.06
N GLY A 170 20.18 7.85 0.95
CA GLY A 170 20.26 7.02 2.17
C GLY A 170 19.82 5.57 2.01
N LEU A 171 19.43 5.14 0.81
CA LEU A 171 19.02 3.76 0.49
C LEU A 171 20.19 2.76 0.52
N ARG A 172 21.24 3.04 1.24
CA ARG A 172 22.38 2.14 1.36
C ARG A 172 22.00 0.92 2.18
N LEU A 173 21.95 -0.20 1.45
CA LEU A 173 21.95 -1.55 2.00
C LEU A 173 20.69 -2.00 2.74
N GLY A 174 19.61 -2.19 2.03
CA GLY A 174 18.72 -3.34 1.99
C GLY A 174 18.31 -4.14 3.22
N ALA A 175 18.68 -3.77 4.38
CA ALA A 175 18.28 -4.46 5.59
C ALA A 175 17.23 -3.64 6.37
N ASN A 176 16.15 -3.26 5.72
CA ASN A 176 14.97 -2.82 6.46
C ASN A 176 14.27 -4.04 7.07
N ILE A 177 14.98 -4.74 7.93
CA ILE A 177 14.38 -5.65 8.89
C ILE A 177 13.81 -4.75 9.99
N GLY A 178 12.64 -4.25 9.74
CA GLY A 178 11.97 -3.34 10.62
C GLY A 178 10.48 -3.51 10.51
N TYR A 179 9.77 -2.63 11.15
CA TYR A 179 8.33 -2.53 11.02
C TYR A 179 7.94 -1.07 10.82
N LEU A 180 6.73 -0.85 10.31
CA LEU A 180 6.03 0.42 10.42
C LEU A 180 4.72 0.19 11.17
N LYS A 181 4.46 1.02 12.17
CA LYS A 181 3.19 1.09 12.88
C LYS A 181 2.44 2.30 12.34
N PHE A 182 1.26 2.07 11.80
CA PHE A 182 0.38 3.14 11.33
C PHE A 182 -0.65 3.49 12.40
N THR A 183 -0.94 4.79 12.53
CA THR A 183 -1.86 5.34 13.52
C THR A 183 -2.72 6.45 12.91
N PRO A 184 -3.96 6.68 13.42
CA PRO A 184 -4.83 7.77 12.96
C PRO A 184 -4.37 9.14 13.42
N GLU A 185 -3.58 9.19 14.49
CA GLU A 185 -3.07 10.40 15.10
C GLU A 185 -1.55 10.31 15.30
N PRO A 186 -0.84 11.47 15.40
CA PRO A 186 0.58 11.47 15.71
C PRO A 186 0.85 10.80 17.06
N THR A 187 1.76 9.87 17.13
CA THR A 187 2.17 9.26 18.39
C THR A 187 3.69 9.10 18.41
N TRP A 188 4.29 9.29 19.57
CA TRP A 188 5.72 9.12 19.79
C TRP A 188 6.09 7.72 20.29
N ASN A 189 5.11 6.85 20.47
CA ASN A 189 5.32 5.48 20.92
C ASN A 189 5.39 4.51 19.73
N PRO A 190 6.59 4.09 19.29
CA PRO A 190 6.75 3.14 18.19
C PRO A 190 6.40 1.69 18.58
N LEU A 191 6.23 1.39 19.86
CA LEU A 191 5.94 0.04 20.39
C LEU A 191 4.47 -0.31 20.35
#